data_bec114b10498b6c3d7b70929213f7e1b
#
_entry.id   bec114b10498b6c3d7b70929213f7e1b
#
_cell.length_a   1.000
_cell.length_b   1.000
_cell.length_c   1.000
_cell.angle_alpha   90.00
_cell.angle_beta   90.00
_cell.angle_gamma   90.00
#
_symmetry.space_group_name_H-M   'P 1'
#
loop_
_entity.id
_entity.type
_entity.pdbx_description
1 polymer ?
#
loop_
_entity_poly.entity_id
_entity_poly.type
_entity_poly.pdbx_seq_one_letter_code
_entity_poly.pdbx_strand_id
1 'polypeptide(L)' 'MQNAWNGVEESYQLLQLAKRSIEQAEENLRLKSNYYRAGTSKMSDLLEAQMLYQQSCDKYTDAFADYQNKLLEYKQAIGQ' A
#
# COMPACT_ATOMS: atom_id res chain seq x y z
N MET A 1 -6.28 -6.09 -27.60
CA MET A 1 -5.25 -6.02 -27.72
C MET A 1 -4.41 -5.79 -26.61
N GLN A 2 -4.04 -4.77 -26.21
CA GLN A 2 -3.22 -4.69 -25.14
C GLN A 2 -3.92 -4.56 -23.85
N ASN A 3 -5.18 -4.86 -23.76
CA ASN A 3 -5.96 -4.60 -22.57
C ASN A 3 -5.48 -5.38 -21.36
N ALA A 4 -5.16 -6.66 -21.56
CA ALA A 4 -4.69 -7.47 -20.45
C ALA A 4 -3.35 -6.99 -19.94
N TRP A 5 -2.45 -6.66 -20.86
CA TRP A 5 -1.12 -6.19 -20.46
C TRP A 5 -1.19 -4.84 -19.78
N ASN A 6 -2.02 -3.93 -20.32
CA ASN A 6 -2.18 -2.63 -19.71
C ASN A 6 -2.72 -2.74 -18.29
N GLY A 7 -3.65 -3.67 -18.08
CA GLY A 7 -4.18 -3.89 -16.74
C GLY A 7 -3.13 -4.37 -15.77
N VAL A 8 -2.26 -5.26 -16.23
CA VAL A 8 -1.18 -5.76 -15.38
C VAL A 8 -0.21 -4.64 -15.03
N GLU A 9 0.14 -3.83 -16.03
CA GLU A 9 1.07 -2.73 -15.79
C GLU A 9 0.50 -1.71 -14.85
N GLU A 10 -0.78 -1.36 -15.03
CA GLU A 10 -1.44 -0.44 -14.13
C GLU A 10 -1.46 -0.96 -12.70
N SER A 11 -1.79 -2.23 -12.54
CA SER A 11 -1.84 -2.84 -11.22
C SER A 11 -0.47 -2.83 -10.57
N TYR A 12 0.57 -3.07 -11.37
CA TYR A 12 1.93 -3.03 -10.84
C TYR A 12 2.29 -1.64 -10.35
N GLN A 13 1.93 -0.60 -11.12
CA GLN A 13 2.21 0.76 -10.70
C GLN A 13 1.45 1.12 -9.43
N LEU A 14 0.20 0.70 -9.33
CA LEU A 14 -0.57 0.92 -8.11
C LEU A 14 0.05 0.21 -6.93
N LEU A 15 0.59 -0.98 -7.17
CA LEU A 15 1.26 -1.74 -6.13
C LEU A 15 2.49 -0.98 -5.63
N GLN A 16 3.27 -0.41 -6.54
CA GLN A 16 4.45 0.37 -6.16
C GLN A 16 4.07 1.60 -5.37
N LEU A 17 2.99 2.29 -5.79
CA LEU A 17 2.51 3.45 -5.05
C LEU A 17 2.06 3.07 -3.65
N ALA A 18 1.36 1.94 -3.53
CA ALA A 18 0.91 1.48 -2.23
C ALA A 18 2.09 1.13 -1.33
N LYS A 19 3.13 0.55 -1.92
CA LYS A 19 4.33 0.22 -1.16
C LYS A 19 5.00 1.48 -0.62
N ARG A 20 5.09 2.51 -1.45
CA ARG A 20 5.64 3.79 -1.01
C ARG A 20 4.81 4.40 0.10
N SER A 21 3.48 4.28 -0.02
CA SER A 21 2.60 4.80 1.02
C SER A 21 2.87 4.13 2.36
N ILE A 22 3.11 2.82 2.33
CA ILE A 22 3.42 2.10 3.55
C ILE A 22 4.73 2.61 4.15
N GLU A 23 5.74 2.81 3.32
CA GLU A 23 7.02 3.30 3.81
C GLU A 23 6.88 4.67 4.44
N GLN A 24 6.12 5.55 3.80
CA GLN A 24 5.90 6.88 4.35
C GLN A 24 5.10 6.83 5.64
N ALA A 25 4.07 5.98 5.68
CA ALA A 25 3.25 5.86 6.89
C ALA A 25 4.06 5.26 8.03
N GLU A 26 4.94 4.33 7.71
CA GLU A 26 5.81 3.74 8.72
C GLU A 26 6.77 4.77 9.30
N GLU A 27 7.34 5.59 8.44
CA GLU A 27 8.24 6.64 8.88
C GLU A 27 7.49 7.65 9.76
N ASN A 28 6.28 8.02 9.33
CA ASN A 28 5.47 8.94 10.11
C ASN A 28 5.11 8.36 11.48
N LEU A 29 4.77 7.07 11.49
CA LEU A 29 4.44 6.41 12.76
C LEU A 29 5.65 6.40 13.69
N ARG A 30 6.82 6.12 13.14
CA ARG A 30 8.03 6.11 13.96
C ARG A 30 8.32 7.48 14.56
N LEU A 31 8.17 8.53 13.75
CA LEU A 31 8.38 9.89 14.24
C LEU A 31 7.38 10.25 15.32
N LYS A 32 6.09 9.91 15.10
CA LYS A 32 5.07 10.22 16.09
C LYS A 32 5.28 9.43 17.37
N SER A 33 5.75 8.19 17.27
CA SER A 33 6.06 7.40 18.45
C SER A 33 7.18 8.05 19.24
N ASN A 34 8.21 8.52 18.56
CA ASN A 34 9.34 9.18 19.24
C ASN A 34 8.88 10.45 19.93
N TYR A 35 8.06 11.24 19.25
CA TYR A 35 7.56 12.47 19.86
C TYR A 35 6.66 12.16 21.06
N TYR A 36 5.87 11.12 20.97
CA TYR A 36 5.00 10.74 22.08
C TYR A 36 5.83 10.33 23.30
N ARG A 37 6.89 9.55 23.07
CA ARG A 37 7.77 9.16 24.17
C ARG A 37 8.45 10.34 24.79
N ALA A 38 8.79 11.34 23.99
CA ALA A 38 9.44 12.55 24.48
C ALA A 38 8.45 13.47 25.16
N GLY A 39 7.15 13.17 25.08
CA GLY A 39 6.15 14.00 25.70
C GLY A 39 5.77 15.23 24.90
N THR A 40 6.18 15.28 23.62
CA THR A 40 5.91 16.43 22.78
C THR A 40 4.75 16.21 21.85
N SER A 41 4.13 15.04 21.87
CA SER A 41 3.02 14.71 21.00
C SER A 41 1.89 14.12 21.82
N LYS A 42 0.66 14.26 21.31
CA LYS A 42 -0.50 13.74 22.00
C LYS A 42 -0.77 12.31 21.59
N MET A 43 -1.49 11.58 22.47
CA MET A 43 -1.88 10.21 22.17
C MET A 43 -2.73 10.15 20.89
N SER A 44 -3.57 11.16 20.68
CA SER A 44 -4.42 11.18 19.50
C SER A 44 -3.58 11.23 18.21
N ASP A 45 -2.45 11.95 18.24
CA ASP A 45 -1.57 12.01 17.08
C ASP A 45 -0.95 10.64 16.80
N LEU A 46 -0.56 9.94 17.86
CA LEU A 46 0.01 8.61 17.71
C LEU A 46 -1.02 7.63 17.16
N LEU A 47 -2.24 7.69 17.70
CA LEU A 47 -3.30 6.80 17.22
C LEU A 47 -3.64 7.08 15.77
N GLU A 48 -3.64 8.35 15.38
CA GLU A 48 -3.89 8.70 13.99
C GLU A 48 -2.82 8.13 13.08
N ALA A 49 -1.56 8.22 13.50
CA ALA A 49 -0.47 7.67 12.71
C ALA A 49 -0.58 6.16 12.58
N GLN A 50 -0.99 5.49 13.66
CA GLN A 50 -1.19 4.04 13.61
C GLN A 50 -2.30 3.67 12.65
N MET A 51 -3.39 4.46 12.66
CA MET A 51 -4.51 4.20 11.76
C MET A 51 -4.08 4.38 10.30
N LEU A 52 -3.32 5.44 10.02
CA LEU A 52 -2.84 5.67 8.66
C LEU A 52 -1.93 4.54 8.19
N TYR A 53 -1.07 4.06 9.08
CA TYR A 53 -0.20 2.95 8.74
C TYR A 53 -1.02 1.70 8.42
N GLN A 54 -2.04 1.42 9.24
CA GLN A 54 -2.90 0.26 9.00
C GLN A 54 -3.63 0.39 7.67
N GLN A 55 -4.14 1.57 7.37
CA GLN A 55 -4.82 1.81 6.11
C GLN A 55 -3.89 1.61 4.93
N SER A 56 -2.65 2.04 5.06
CA SER A 56 -1.67 1.86 3.99
C SER A 56 -1.40 0.38 3.76
N CYS A 57 -1.29 -0.40 4.83
CA CYS A 57 -1.08 -1.83 4.71
C CYS A 57 -2.26 -2.49 4.04
N ASP A 58 -3.48 -2.08 4.40
CA ASP A 58 -4.68 -2.63 3.79
C ASP A 58 -4.71 -2.33 2.29
N LYS A 59 -4.37 -1.10 1.93
CA LYS A 59 -4.34 -0.74 0.52
C LYS A 59 -3.30 -1.55 -0.25
N TYR A 60 -2.17 -1.77 0.37
CA TYR A 60 -1.13 -2.57 -0.28
C TYR A 60 -1.62 -4.00 -0.49
N THR A 61 -2.28 -4.57 0.51
CA THR A 61 -2.82 -5.91 0.39
C THR A 61 -3.84 -5.99 -0.73
N ASP A 62 -4.73 -5.00 -0.81
CA ASP A 62 -5.71 -4.96 -1.88
C ASP A 62 -5.05 -4.82 -3.25
N ALA A 63 -4.06 -3.95 -3.35
CA ALA A 63 -3.36 -3.76 -4.62
C ALA A 63 -2.61 -5.02 -5.03
N PHE A 64 -2.02 -5.70 -4.06
CA PHE A 64 -1.31 -6.93 -4.35
C PHE A 64 -2.27 -8.02 -4.84
N ALA A 65 -3.41 -8.15 -4.19
CA ALA A 65 -4.41 -9.12 -4.62
C ALA A 65 -4.91 -8.80 -6.02
N ASP A 66 -5.16 -7.53 -6.29
CA ASP A 66 -5.59 -7.11 -7.61
C ASP A 66 -4.54 -7.40 -8.66
N TYR A 67 -3.28 -7.13 -8.32
CA TYR A 67 -2.18 -7.43 -9.24
C TYR A 67 -2.13 -8.92 -9.55
N GLN A 68 -2.29 -9.76 -8.55
CA GLN A 68 -2.29 -11.21 -8.73
C GLN A 68 -3.43 -11.64 -9.64
N ASN A 69 -4.62 -11.07 -9.43
CA ASN A 69 -5.77 -11.39 -10.27
C ASN A 69 -5.55 -10.95 -11.72
N LYS A 70 -4.99 -9.75 -11.91
CA LYS A 70 -4.73 -9.28 -13.26
C LYS A 70 -3.68 -10.15 -13.96
N LEU A 71 -2.67 -10.55 -13.21
CA LEU A 71 -1.64 -11.41 -13.77
C LEU A 71 -2.22 -12.76 -14.18
N LEU A 72 -3.10 -13.30 -13.35
CA LEU A 72 -3.73 -14.57 -13.65
C LEU A 72 -4.61 -14.45 -14.90
N GLU A 73 -5.37 -13.36 -15.00
CA GLU A 73 -6.19 -13.13 -16.19
C GLU A 73 -5.31 -13.02 -17.43
N TYR A 74 -4.17 -12.36 -17.29
CA TYR A 74 -3.27 -12.20 -18.41
C TYR A 74 -2.76 -13.56 -18.89
N LYS A 75 -2.40 -14.43 -17.94
CA LYS A 75 -1.93 -15.76 -18.30
C LYS A 75 -3.01 -16.57 -18.98
N GLN A 76 -4.24 -16.45 -18.51
CA GLN A 76 -5.35 -17.16 -19.14
C GLN A 76 -5.63 -16.61 -20.54
N ALA A 77 -5.47 -15.29 -20.69
CA ALA A 77 -5.76 -14.67 -21.99
C ALA A 77 -4.77 -15.10 -23.06
N ILE A 78 -3.55 -15.41 -22.69
CA ILE A 78 -2.59 -15.82 -23.69
C ILE A 78 -2.57 -17.33 -23.89
N GLY A 79 -3.56 -17.99 -23.35
CA GLY A 79 -3.77 -19.30 -23.77
C GLY A 79 -3.22 -20.38 -22.98
N GLN A 80 -3.17 -20.25 -21.93
CA GLN A 80 -2.78 -21.31 -21.34
C GLN A 80 -3.29 -21.64 -20.49
#